data_3209b47e6c47360e8a556b862990b96d
#
_entry.id   3209b47e6c47360e8a556b862990b96d
#
_cell.length_a   1.000
_cell.length_b   1.000
_cell.length_c   1.000
_cell.angle_alpha   90.00
_cell.angle_beta   90.00
_cell.angle_gamma   90.00
#
_symmetry.space_group_name_H-M   'P 1'
#
loop_
_entity.id
_entity.type
_entity.pdbx_description
1 polymer ?
#
loop_
_entity_poly.entity_id
_entity_poly.type
_entity_poly.pdbx_seq_one_letter_code
_entity_poly.pdbx_strand_id
1 'polypeptide(L)'
;EADRMMEALDWIIWEMTDEETRSACGAGYKAFYRHDTGYPSNDFFKALDPRMEHFIEEKMDAPIKSIGETAGYLCESMARQLGLLAGTPVGTGIIDAHSSLPGCGIGEPGEMMIIVGTSSCHMVLSETEAGIPGVGGLVKDGIMPGYFGYEAGQCCVGDHFAWFVDNCVPESYAQEAREKGISVHQLLTDRLKDYKAGQSGLLALDWFNGVRSPLMDFNLNGMIMGMNL
;
A
#
# COMPACT_ATOMS: atom_id res chain seq x y z
N GLU A 1 1.69 -27.52 -4.12
CA GLU A 1 1.02 -28.03 -5.34
C GLU A 1 0.88 -26.95 -6.42
N ALA A 2 1.03 -25.65 -6.11
CA ALA A 2 1.07 -24.60 -7.11
C ALA A 2 2.34 -24.69 -7.95
N ASP A 3 2.23 -24.54 -9.27
CA ASP A 3 3.36 -24.59 -10.18
C ASP A 3 4.17 -23.29 -10.13
N ARG A 4 3.48 -22.15 -10.10
CA ARG A 4 4.06 -20.81 -9.99
C ARG A 4 3.41 -20.02 -8.86
N MET A 5 4.20 -19.13 -8.24
CA MET A 5 3.71 -18.14 -7.29
C MET A 5 4.13 -16.74 -7.76
N MET A 6 3.15 -15.85 -7.87
CA MET A 6 3.37 -14.48 -8.34
C MET A 6 2.29 -13.53 -7.83
N GLU A 7 2.58 -12.26 -7.82
CA GLU A 7 1.61 -11.21 -7.57
C GLU A 7 0.65 -11.04 -8.76
N ALA A 8 -0.57 -10.59 -8.50
CA ALA A 8 -1.57 -10.38 -9.55
C ALA A 8 -1.10 -9.40 -10.64
N LEU A 9 -0.30 -8.40 -10.25
CA LEU A 9 0.28 -7.43 -11.19
C LEU A 9 1.25 -8.07 -12.19
N ASP A 10 1.99 -9.10 -11.77
CA ASP A 10 2.91 -9.85 -12.64
C ASP A 10 2.14 -10.86 -13.50
N TRP A 11 1.12 -11.49 -12.90
CA TRP A 11 0.27 -12.43 -13.62
C TRP A 11 -0.46 -11.77 -14.81
N ILE A 12 -1.03 -10.58 -14.63
CA ILE A 12 -1.73 -9.90 -15.72
C ILE A 12 -0.78 -9.50 -16.85
N ILE A 13 0.46 -9.13 -16.52
CA ILE A 13 1.49 -8.82 -17.50
C ILE A 13 1.86 -10.09 -18.29
N TRP A 14 2.03 -11.20 -17.60
CA TRP A 14 2.31 -12.49 -18.25
C TRP A 14 1.19 -12.90 -19.19
N GLU A 15 -0.08 -12.83 -18.77
CA GLU A 15 -1.23 -13.08 -19.64
C GLU A 15 -1.27 -12.16 -20.88
N MET A 16 -0.85 -10.91 -20.73
CA MET A 16 -0.82 -9.95 -21.83
C MET A 16 0.32 -10.17 -22.82
N THR A 17 1.43 -10.73 -22.38
CA THR A 17 2.68 -10.75 -23.14
C THR A 17 3.17 -12.15 -23.51
N ASP A 18 2.69 -13.20 -22.87
CA ASP A 18 3.26 -14.54 -22.84
C ASP A 18 4.70 -14.59 -22.29
N GLU A 19 5.19 -13.50 -21.67
CA GLU A 19 6.52 -13.38 -21.08
C GLU A 19 6.40 -13.30 -19.53
N GLU A 20 6.96 -14.27 -18.82
CA GLU A 20 6.97 -14.29 -17.37
C GLU A 20 8.07 -13.36 -16.84
N THR A 21 7.67 -12.26 -16.18
CA THR A 21 8.56 -11.31 -15.51
C THR A 21 8.03 -10.98 -14.12
N ARG A 22 8.86 -10.36 -13.28
CA ARG A 22 8.48 -9.85 -11.97
C ARG A 22 8.74 -8.36 -11.89
N SER A 23 7.80 -7.63 -11.29
CA SER A 23 7.98 -6.22 -10.97
C SER A 23 8.91 -6.06 -9.77
N ALA A 24 9.90 -5.16 -9.86
CA ALA A 24 10.72 -4.78 -8.71
C ALA A 24 9.87 -4.24 -7.54
N CYS A 25 8.75 -3.57 -7.83
CA CYS A 25 7.77 -3.15 -6.83
C CYS A 25 7.14 -4.34 -6.10
N GLY A 26 6.53 -5.28 -6.84
CA GLY A 26 5.92 -6.48 -6.27
C GLY A 26 6.93 -7.36 -5.55
N ALA A 27 8.05 -7.67 -6.20
CA ALA A 27 9.11 -8.50 -5.64
C ALA A 27 9.69 -7.89 -4.34
N GLY A 28 9.93 -6.58 -4.32
CA GLY A 28 10.50 -5.89 -3.15
C GLY A 28 9.53 -5.80 -1.99
N TYR A 29 8.33 -5.24 -2.20
CA TYR A 29 7.37 -4.99 -1.11
C TYR A 29 6.64 -6.25 -0.62
N LYS A 30 6.52 -7.29 -1.45
CA LYS A 30 5.74 -8.49 -1.10
C LYS A 30 6.61 -9.74 -0.87
N ALA A 31 7.83 -9.79 -1.40
CA ALA A 31 8.70 -10.95 -1.31
C ALA A 31 10.14 -10.64 -0.89
N PHE A 32 10.38 -9.45 -0.33
CA PHE A 32 11.66 -9.02 0.24
C PHE A 32 12.84 -9.08 -0.74
N TYR A 33 12.57 -8.97 -2.04
CA TYR A 33 13.63 -8.87 -3.04
C TYR A 33 14.42 -7.57 -2.87
N ARG A 34 15.75 -7.68 -3.00
CA ARG A 34 16.67 -6.55 -3.00
C ARG A 34 17.57 -6.61 -4.22
N HIS A 35 17.87 -5.47 -4.81
CA HIS A 35 18.75 -5.42 -6.00
C HIS A 35 20.17 -5.91 -5.73
N ASP A 36 20.68 -5.72 -4.51
CA ASP A 36 22.04 -6.07 -4.13
C ASP A 36 22.22 -7.53 -3.70
N THR A 37 21.17 -8.15 -3.14
CA THR A 37 21.26 -9.50 -2.56
C THR A 37 20.25 -10.51 -3.13
N GLY A 38 19.30 -10.06 -3.95
CA GLY A 38 18.23 -10.90 -4.48
C GLY A 38 17.10 -11.15 -3.45
N TYR A 39 16.41 -12.27 -3.61
CA TYR A 39 15.43 -12.78 -2.66
C TYR A 39 16.11 -13.28 -1.37
N PRO A 40 15.37 -13.48 -0.28
CA PRO A 40 15.88 -14.16 0.92
C PRO A 40 16.51 -15.51 0.57
N SER A 41 17.52 -15.92 1.34
CA SER A 41 18.29 -17.13 1.07
C SER A 41 17.48 -18.42 1.22
N ASN A 42 17.98 -19.50 0.61
CA ASN A 42 17.40 -20.83 0.76
C ASN A 42 17.37 -21.28 2.24
N ASP A 43 18.37 -20.88 3.03
CA ASP A 43 18.39 -21.17 4.47
C ASP A 43 17.24 -20.50 5.22
N PHE A 44 16.84 -19.28 4.81
CA PHE A 44 15.66 -18.61 5.37
C PHE A 44 14.38 -19.41 5.08
N PHE A 45 14.17 -19.80 3.83
CA PHE A 45 12.98 -20.59 3.45
C PHE A 45 13.00 -21.99 4.09
N LYS A 46 14.16 -22.64 4.16
CA LYS A 46 14.33 -23.92 4.85
C LYS A 46 14.00 -23.83 6.34
N ALA A 47 14.33 -22.73 6.99
CA ALA A 47 13.99 -22.51 8.40
C ALA A 47 12.49 -22.31 8.63
N LEU A 48 11.75 -21.77 7.65
CA LEU A 48 10.28 -21.69 7.69
C LEU A 48 9.65 -23.08 7.53
N ASP A 49 10.06 -23.82 6.50
CA ASP A 49 9.65 -25.20 6.25
C ASP A 49 10.72 -25.86 5.40
N PRO A 50 11.28 -27.03 5.80
CA PRO A 50 12.31 -27.71 5.01
C PRO A 50 11.94 -27.99 3.55
N ARG A 51 10.65 -28.07 3.23
CA ARG A 51 10.15 -28.27 1.85
C ARG A 51 10.27 -27.03 0.99
N MET A 52 10.51 -25.86 1.60
CA MET A 52 10.63 -24.58 0.91
C MET A 52 12.08 -24.19 0.62
N GLU A 53 13.05 -25.04 0.87
CA GLU A 53 14.49 -24.72 0.67
C GLU A 53 14.77 -24.10 -0.70
N HIS A 54 14.13 -24.59 -1.77
CA HIS A 54 14.31 -24.13 -3.15
C HIS A 54 13.08 -23.39 -3.69
N PHE A 55 12.32 -22.74 -2.79
CA PHE A 55 11.05 -22.13 -3.13
C PHE A 55 11.17 -21.03 -4.21
N ILE A 56 12.22 -20.22 -4.14
CA ILE A 56 12.41 -19.14 -5.13
C ILE A 56 12.69 -19.73 -6.51
N GLU A 57 13.66 -20.65 -6.60
CA GLU A 57 14.07 -21.25 -7.88
C GLU A 57 12.94 -22.05 -8.52
N GLU A 58 12.13 -22.74 -7.69
CA GLU A 58 11.07 -23.61 -8.19
C GLU A 58 9.79 -22.85 -8.56
N LYS A 59 9.47 -21.75 -7.84
CA LYS A 59 8.14 -21.12 -7.90
C LYS A 59 8.14 -19.67 -8.36
N MET A 60 9.21 -18.94 -8.16
CA MET A 60 9.24 -17.49 -8.35
C MET A 60 10.30 -17.00 -9.34
N ASP A 61 11.17 -17.90 -9.79
CA ASP A 61 12.29 -17.53 -10.68
C ASP A 61 11.80 -16.97 -12.01
N ALA A 62 12.04 -15.67 -12.21
CA ALA A 62 11.78 -14.93 -13.43
C ALA A 62 12.57 -13.61 -13.41
N PRO A 63 12.86 -13.00 -14.58
CA PRO A 63 13.56 -11.72 -14.64
C PRO A 63 12.83 -10.61 -13.88
N ILE A 64 13.57 -9.88 -13.02
CA ILE A 64 13.04 -8.70 -12.33
C ILE A 64 13.15 -7.50 -13.26
N LYS A 65 12.05 -6.75 -13.40
CA LYS A 65 11.98 -5.51 -14.20
C LYS A 65 11.73 -4.32 -13.30
N SER A 66 12.46 -3.24 -13.52
CA SER A 66 12.25 -1.97 -12.81
C SER A 66 11.00 -1.25 -13.32
N ILE A 67 10.45 -0.37 -12.47
CA ILE A 67 9.32 0.46 -12.86
C ILE A 67 9.72 1.36 -14.05
N GLY A 68 8.86 1.43 -15.06
CA GLY A 68 9.11 2.18 -16.30
C GLY A 68 9.81 1.37 -17.41
N GLU A 69 10.31 0.15 -17.11
CA GLU A 69 10.82 -0.75 -18.15
C GLU A 69 9.69 -1.46 -18.90
N THR A 70 10.00 -1.93 -20.09
CA THR A 70 9.11 -2.83 -20.85
C THR A 70 9.22 -4.23 -20.25
N ALA A 71 8.11 -4.74 -19.74
CA ALA A 71 8.01 -6.10 -19.23
C ALA A 71 7.89 -7.15 -20.33
N GLY A 72 7.26 -6.79 -21.44
CA GLY A 72 7.07 -7.62 -22.63
C GLY A 72 6.29 -6.89 -23.71
N TYR A 73 5.86 -7.61 -24.71
CA TYR A 73 5.07 -7.07 -25.83
C TYR A 73 3.73 -7.77 -25.93
N LEU A 74 2.67 -7.01 -26.20
CA LEU A 74 1.31 -7.53 -26.28
C LEU A 74 1.22 -8.68 -27.28
N CYS A 75 0.84 -9.86 -26.83
CA CYS A 75 0.72 -11.05 -27.66
C CYS A 75 -0.49 -10.95 -28.58
N GLU A 76 -0.50 -11.74 -29.68
CA GLU A 76 -1.57 -11.68 -30.68
C GLU A 76 -2.96 -12.01 -30.12
N SER A 77 -3.04 -12.94 -29.18
CA SER A 77 -4.29 -13.38 -28.57
C SER A 77 -4.96 -12.23 -27.80
N MET A 78 -4.18 -11.56 -26.95
CA MET A 78 -4.66 -10.43 -26.16
C MET A 78 -4.88 -9.18 -27.00
N ALA A 79 -4.02 -8.93 -28.00
CA ALA A 79 -4.22 -7.84 -28.96
C ALA A 79 -5.59 -7.91 -29.65
N ARG A 80 -5.98 -9.11 -30.09
CA ARG A 80 -7.32 -9.33 -30.70
C ARG A 80 -8.46 -9.10 -29.71
N GLN A 81 -8.31 -9.54 -28.45
CA GLN A 81 -9.34 -9.37 -27.43
C GLN A 81 -9.52 -7.90 -27.02
N LEU A 82 -8.42 -7.16 -26.93
CA LEU A 82 -8.41 -5.76 -26.51
C LEU A 82 -8.65 -4.76 -27.66
N GLY A 83 -8.62 -5.22 -28.90
CA GLY A 83 -8.72 -4.34 -30.08
C GLY A 83 -7.47 -3.47 -30.28
N LEU A 84 -6.30 -3.94 -29.83
CA LEU A 84 -5.01 -3.25 -29.91
C LEU A 84 -4.10 -3.93 -30.94
N LEU A 85 -2.94 -3.31 -31.21
CA LEU A 85 -1.94 -3.89 -32.09
C LEU A 85 -1.07 -4.87 -31.32
N ALA A 86 -0.84 -6.07 -31.87
CA ALA A 86 0.16 -7.00 -31.37
C ALA A 86 1.56 -6.35 -31.43
N GLY A 87 2.40 -6.68 -30.46
CA GLY A 87 3.73 -6.05 -30.33
C GLY A 87 3.73 -4.67 -29.67
N THR A 88 2.58 -4.16 -29.20
CA THR A 88 2.55 -2.97 -28.36
C THR A 88 3.33 -3.23 -27.07
N PRO A 89 4.30 -2.36 -26.66
CA PRO A 89 5.06 -2.56 -25.43
C PRO A 89 4.13 -2.47 -24.21
N VAL A 90 4.31 -3.43 -23.30
CA VAL A 90 3.59 -3.49 -22.02
C VAL A 90 4.59 -3.13 -20.92
N GLY A 91 4.30 -2.11 -20.12
CA GLY A 91 5.15 -1.66 -19.03
C GLY A 91 5.10 -2.60 -17.84
N THR A 92 6.14 -2.52 -17.00
CA THR A 92 6.21 -3.25 -15.72
C THR A 92 5.06 -2.82 -14.81
N GLY A 93 4.43 -3.79 -14.15
CA GLY A 93 3.35 -3.56 -13.19
C GLY A 93 3.84 -2.84 -11.92
N ILE A 94 2.97 -2.07 -11.33
CA ILE A 94 3.22 -1.38 -10.05
C ILE A 94 2.01 -1.58 -9.13
N ILE A 95 2.24 -1.67 -7.82
CA ILE A 95 1.16 -1.75 -6.83
C ILE A 95 0.35 -0.45 -6.87
N ASP A 96 -0.98 -0.54 -6.80
CA ASP A 96 -1.92 0.58 -6.94
C ASP A 96 -1.58 1.78 -6.03
N ALA A 97 -1.34 1.52 -4.75
CA ALA A 97 -0.94 2.54 -3.80
C ALA A 97 0.38 3.24 -4.20
N HIS A 98 1.36 2.47 -4.68
CA HIS A 98 2.66 3.00 -5.09
C HIS A 98 2.57 3.82 -6.39
N SER A 99 1.69 3.43 -7.32
CA SER A 99 1.44 4.18 -8.56
C SER A 99 0.81 5.55 -8.32
N SER A 100 0.14 5.72 -7.18
CA SER A 100 -0.47 7.00 -6.82
C SER A 100 0.56 8.10 -6.57
N LEU A 101 1.78 7.75 -6.17
CA LEU A 101 2.84 8.74 -5.91
C LEU A 101 3.25 9.49 -7.18
N PRO A 102 3.69 8.83 -8.27
CA PRO A 102 3.90 9.51 -9.55
C PRO A 102 2.58 10.03 -10.15
N GLY A 103 1.44 9.38 -9.91
CA GLY A 103 0.12 9.86 -10.33
C GLY A 103 -0.25 11.23 -9.75
N CYS A 104 0.24 11.56 -8.55
CA CYS A 104 0.11 12.88 -7.92
C CYS A 104 1.20 13.87 -8.35
N GLY A 105 2.09 13.49 -9.26
CA GLY A 105 3.18 14.34 -9.76
C GLY A 105 4.42 14.32 -8.88
N ILE A 106 4.52 13.43 -7.89
CA ILE A 106 5.68 13.32 -7.01
C ILE A 106 6.70 12.37 -7.66
N GLY A 107 7.77 12.93 -8.21
CA GLY A 107 8.84 12.19 -8.88
C GLY A 107 10.19 12.26 -8.19
N GLU A 108 10.32 13.07 -7.13
CA GLU A 108 11.57 13.36 -6.44
C GLU A 108 11.38 13.36 -4.91
N PRO A 109 12.47 13.20 -4.12
CA PRO A 109 12.43 13.35 -2.66
C PRO A 109 11.97 14.73 -2.19
N GLY A 110 11.38 14.80 -0.99
CA GLY A 110 10.97 16.06 -0.35
C GLY A 110 9.45 16.19 -0.17
N GLU A 111 8.66 15.35 -0.82
CA GLU A 111 7.21 15.32 -0.67
C GLU A 111 6.76 13.95 -0.17
N MET A 112 5.66 13.94 0.60
CA MET A 112 5.01 12.73 1.10
C MET A 112 3.64 12.59 0.46
N MET A 113 3.34 11.42 -0.05
CA MET A 113 2.01 11.04 -0.46
C MET A 113 1.32 10.24 0.64
N ILE A 114 0.08 10.62 0.96
CA ILE A 114 -0.76 9.91 1.92
C ILE A 114 -2.04 9.48 1.22
N ILE A 115 -2.27 8.18 1.14
CA ILE A 115 -3.55 7.61 0.73
C ILE A 115 -4.39 7.46 1.98
N VAL A 116 -5.58 8.06 1.98
CA VAL A 116 -6.52 8.03 3.11
C VAL A 116 -7.78 7.30 2.68
N GLY A 117 -8.01 6.14 3.26
CA GLY A 117 -9.20 5.31 3.05
C GLY A 117 -9.64 4.69 4.38
N THR A 118 -10.06 3.44 4.36
CA THR A 118 -10.31 2.63 5.58
C THR A 118 -9.09 2.65 6.49
N SER A 119 -7.92 2.41 5.89
CA SER A 119 -6.58 2.59 6.48
C SER A 119 -5.84 3.72 5.75
N SER A 120 -4.60 3.99 6.11
CA SER A 120 -3.74 4.89 5.35
C SER A 120 -2.42 4.23 4.95
N CYS A 121 -1.91 4.65 3.78
CA CYS A 121 -0.55 4.37 3.33
C CYS A 121 0.19 5.68 3.14
N HIS A 122 1.40 5.75 3.68
CA HIS A 122 2.28 6.92 3.60
C HIS A 122 3.51 6.53 2.79
N MET A 123 3.84 7.29 1.78
CA MET A 123 4.96 6.99 0.88
C MET A 123 5.82 8.21 0.67
N VAL A 124 7.13 7.99 0.72
CA VAL A 124 8.15 9.00 0.41
C VAL A 124 9.26 8.38 -0.43
N LEU A 125 9.94 9.21 -1.22
CA LEU A 125 11.16 8.85 -1.93
C LEU A 125 12.39 9.34 -1.16
N SER A 126 13.51 8.63 -1.29
CA SER A 126 14.81 9.03 -0.75
C SER A 126 15.93 8.63 -1.70
N GLU A 127 17.00 9.41 -1.74
CA GLU A 127 18.23 9.06 -2.45
C GLU A 127 19.06 8.02 -1.68
N THR A 128 18.86 7.93 -0.37
CA THR A 128 19.65 7.08 0.51
C THR A 128 18.80 6.03 1.21
N GLU A 129 19.40 4.87 1.44
CA GLU A 129 18.83 3.82 2.26
C GLU A 129 19.05 4.14 3.75
N ALA A 130 17.97 4.09 4.53
CA ALA A 130 18.02 4.19 5.98
C ALA A 130 17.00 3.24 6.60
N GLY A 131 17.47 2.31 7.44
CA GLY A 131 16.59 1.46 8.24
C GLY A 131 15.89 2.28 9.31
N ILE A 132 14.60 2.55 9.13
CA ILE A 132 13.78 3.32 10.08
C ILE A 132 12.86 2.33 10.80
N PRO A 133 13.00 2.18 12.14
CA PRO A 133 12.12 1.30 12.90
C PRO A 133 10.64 1.64 12.68
N GLY A 134 9.82 0.62 12.38
CA GLY A 134 8.39 0.77 12.17
C GLY A 134 7.97 1.21 10.76
N VAL A 135 8.90 1.42 9.83
CA VAL A 135 8.59 1.54 8.41
C VAL A 135 8.37 0.15 7.83
N GLY A 136 7.22 -0.08 7.20
CA GLY A 136 6.80 -1.41 6.75
C GLY A 136 7.45 -1.88 5.46
N GLY A 137 7.91 -0.95 4.60
CA GLY A 137 8.53 -1.25 3.31
C GLY A 137 9.63 -0.26 2.96
N LEU A 138 10.72 -0.79 2.42
CA LEU A 138 11.85 -0.02 1.89
C LEU A 138 12.41 -0.77 0.69
N VAL A 139 12.20 -0.22 -0.51
CA VAL A 139 12.57 -0.90 -1.76
C VAL A 139 13.25 0.07 -2.71
N LYS A 140 14.45 -0.28 -3.17
CA LYS A 140 15.15 0.42 -4.25
C LYS A 140 14.40 0.19 -5.56
N ASP A 141 14.16 1.27 -6.32
CA ASP A 141 13.44 1.24 -7.60
C ASP A 141 12.02 0.64 -7.55
N GLY A 142 11.45 0.52 -6.34
CA GLY A 142 10.12 -0.07 -6.16
C GLY A 142 8.95 0.86 -6.47
N ILE A 143 9.17 2.19 -6.46
CA ILE A 143 8.16 3.21 -6.80
C ILE A 143 8.63 4.06 -7.97
N MET A 144 9.81 4.64 -7.86
CA MET A 144 10.43 5.47 -8.88
C MET A 144 11.87 5.00 -9.13
N PRO A 145 12.30 4.86 -10.39
CA PRO A 145 13.67 4.50 -10.72
C PRO A 145 14.68 5.47 -10.11
N GLY A 146 15.76 4.95 -9.58
CA GLY A 146 16.83 5.74 -8.97
C GLY A 146 16.65 6.06 -7.49
N TYR A 147 15.46 5.85 -6.92
CA TYR A 147 15.16 6.18 -5.52
C TYR A 147 14.83 4.95 -4.67
N PHE A 148 14.97 5.11 -3.37
CA PHE A 148 14.40 4.21 -2.37
C PHE A 148 12.97 4.64 -2.06
N GLY A 149 12.00 3.76 -2.23
CA GLY A 149 10.61 3.97 -1.84
C GLY A 149 10.38 3.47 -0.42
N TYR A 150 9.90 4.36 0.45
CA TYR A 150 9.51 4.05 1.83
C TYR A 150 8.00 3.95 1.94
N GLU A 151 7.53 2.91 2.60
CA GLU A 151 6.11 2.72 2.91
C GLU A 151 5.89 2.59 4.41
N ALA A 152 5.02 3.43 4.95
CA ALA A 152 4.46 3.33 6.29
C ALA A 152 2.93 3.38 6.21
N GLY A 153 2.23 3.23 7.33
CA GLY A 153 0.78 3.35 7.30
C GLY A 153 0.12 3.13 8.66
N GLN A 154 -1.18 3.44 8.71
CA GLN A 154 -2.05 3.22 9.86
C GLN A 154 -3.17 2.26 9.50
N CYS A 155 -3.52 1.38 10.44
CA CYS A 155 -4.54 0.34 10.22
C CYS A 155 -5.95 0.88 10.22
N CYS A 156 -6.21 1.96 10.96
CA CYS A 156 -7.53 2.50 11.20
C CYS A 156 -7.53 4.01 10.94
N VAL A 157 -8.25 4.46 9.94
CA VAL A 157 -8.45 5.89 9.64
C VAL A 157 -9.93 6.13 9.33
N GLY A 158 -10.38 5.85 8.12
CA GLY A 158 -11.76 6.09 7.72
C GLY A 158 -12.76 5.23 8.46
N ASP A 159 -12.43 3.99 8.77
CA ASP A 159 -13.31 3.05 9.46
C ASP A 159 -13.57 3.42 10.92
N HIS A 160 -12.63 4.04 11.65
CA HIS A 160 -12.95 4.51 13.01
C HIS A 160 -13.87 5.73 13.00
N PHE A 161 -13.77 6.62 12.00
CA PHE A 161 -14.74 7.69 11.82
C PHE A 161 -16.12 7.14 11.47
N ALA A 162 -16.20 6.16 10.58
CA ALA A 162 -17.46 5.51 10.24
C ALA A 162 -18.06 4.83 11.49
N TRP A 163 -17.27 4.03 12.20
CA TRP A 163 -17.70 3.37 13.43
C TRP A 163 -18.22 4.37 14.48
N PHE A 164 -17.53 5.51 14.66
CA PHE A 164 -17.95 6.54 15.60
C PHE A 164 -19.30 7.15 15.19
N VAL A 165 -19.49 7.47 13.92
CA VAL A 165 -20.77 8.01 13.42
C VAL A 165 -21.89 6.99 13.62
N ASP A 166 -21.66 5.73 13.32
CA ASP A 166 -22.67 4.69 13.38
C ASP A 166 -23.04 4.28 14.81
N ASN A 167 -22.12 4.43 15.78
CA ASN A 167 -22.33 3.88 17.13
C ASN A 167 -22.36 4.93 18.25
N CYS A 168 -21.80 6.12 18.04
CA CYS A 168 -21.61 7.11 19.11
C CYS A 168 -22.36 8.44 18.87
N VAL A 169 -22.82 8.70 17.66
CA VAL A 169 -23.51 9.95 17.34
C VAL A 169 -25.00 9.83 17.66
N PRO A 170 -25.59 10.75 18.48
CA PRO A 170 -27.02 10.77 18.76
C PRO A 170 -27.88 10.90 17.50
N GLU A 171 -29.04 10.25 17.49
CA GLU A 171 -30.01 10.29 16.36
C GLU A 171 -30.41 11.70 15.96
N SER A 172 -30.43 12.66 16.90
CA SER A 172 -30.73 14.05 16.61
C SER A 172 -29.78 14.68 15.56
N TYR A 173 -28.51 14.27 15.54
CA TYR A 173 -27.55 14.71 14.52
C TYR A 173 -27.84 14.08 13.16
N ALA A 174 -28.22 12.82 13.15
CA ALA A 174 -28.62 12.14 11.93
C ALA A 174 -29.86 12.74 11.31
N GLN A 175 -30.84 13.11 12.17
CA GLN A 175 -32.04 13.82 11.73
C GLN A 175 -31.70 15.20 11.16
N GLU A 176 -30.90 16.01 11.85
CA GLU A 176 -30.45 17.32 11.37
C GLU A 176 -29.73 17.23 10.03
N ALA A 177 -28.84 16.22 9.86
CA ALA A 177 -28.15 16.00 8.61
C ALA A 177 -29.11 15.67 7.45
N ARG A 178 -30.11 14.81 7.69
CA ARG A 178 -31.18 14.51 6.71
C ARG A 178 -31.98 15.76 6.33
N GLU A 179 -32.39 16.58 7.31
CA GLU A 179 -33.13 17.82 7.07
C GLU A 179 -32.31 18.83 6.22
N LYS A 180 -30.99 18.84 6.39
CA LYS A 180 -30.09 19.69 5.63
C LYS A 180 -29.63 19.06 4.28
N GLY A 181 -29.97 17.81 4.02
CA GLY A 181 -29.56 17.08 2.80
C GLY A 181 -28.03 16.83 2.71
N ILE A 182 -27.34 16.69 3.87
CA ILE A 182 -25.90 16.44 3.96
C ILE A 182 -25.63 15.16 4.75
N SER A 183 -24.39 14.66 4.69
CA SER A 183 -23.98 13.53 5.54
C SER A 183 -23.76 13.96 6.99
N VAL A 184 -23.85 13.01 7.93
CA VAL A 184 -23.49 13.24 9.34
C VAL A 184 -22.05 13.68 9.47
N HIS A 185 -21.14 13.10 8.68
CA HIS A 185 -19.71 13.50 8.64
C HIS A 185 -19.58 14.99 8.27
N GLN A 186 -20.30 15.44 7.23
CA GLN A 186 -20.30 16.85 6.83
C GLN A 186 -20.83 17.76 7.93
N LEU A 187 -21.94 17.38 8.57
CA LEU A 187 -22.52 18.13 9.68
C LEU A 187 -21.52 18.29 10.84
N LEU A 188 -20.86 17.21 11.24
CA LEU A 188 -19.85 17.23 12.31
C LEU A 188 -18.63 18.08 11.93
N THR A 189 -18.14 17.95 10.70
CA THR A 189 -17.04 18.75 10.18
C THR A 189 -17.40 20.24 10.18
N ASP A 190 -18.60 20.60 9.76
CA ASP A 190 -19.07 21.99 9.77
C ASP A 190 -19.13 22.58 11.18
N ARG A 191 -19.48 21.78 12.18
CA ARG A 191 -19.47 22.20 13.60
C ARG A 191 -18.08 22.36 14.19
N LEU A 192 -17.07 21.71 13.58
CA LEU A 192 -15.68 21.79 14.04
C LEU A 192 -14.88 22.92 13.39
N LYS A 193 -15.43 23.69 12.46
CA LYS A 193 -14.71 24.74 11.70
C LYS A 193 -13.92 25.71 12.55
N ASP A 194 -14.46 26.10 13.70
CA ASP A 194 -13.84 27.07 14.60
C ASP A 194 -13.04 26.43 15.74
N TYR A 195 -13.02 25.08 15.79
CA TYR A 195 -12.27 24.33 16.79
C TYR A 195 -10.78 24.30 16.47
N LYS A 196 -9.95 24.59 17.47
CA LYS A 196 -8.48 24.49 17.34
C LYS A 196 -8.00 23.13 17.84
N ALA A 197 -6.91 22.67 17.29
CA ALA A 197 -6.25 21.46 17.76
C ALA A 197 -5.95 21.55 19.27
N GLY A 198 -6.29 20.51 20.02
CA GLY A 198 -6.15 20.44 21.49
C GLY A 198 -7.20 21.21 22.30
N GLN A 199 -8.09 21.97 21.69
CA GLN A 199 -9.10 22.79 22.41
C GLN A 199 -10.08 21.94 23.22
N SER A 200 -10.40 20.73 22.75
CA SER A 200 -11.31 19.83 23.47
C SER A 200 -10.69 19.25 24.78
N GLY A 201 -9.36 19.27 24.91
CA GLY A 201 -8.64 18.58 25.98
C GLY A 201 -8.60 17.05 25.83
N LEU A 202 -9.20 16.51 24.74
CA LEU A 202 -9.18 15.08 24.45
C LEU A 202 -7.85 14.71 23.80
N LEU A 203 -7.30 13.57 24.23
CA LEU A 203 -6.16 12.91 23.61
C LEU A 203 -6.59 11.51 23.13
N ALA A 204 -6.23 11.15 21.93
CA ALA A 204 -6.52 9.84 21.37
C ALA A 204 -5.24 9.11 20.95
N LEU A 205 -5.18 7.80 21.24
CA LEU A 205 -4.35 6.85 20.51
C LEU A 205 -5.24 6.21 19.46
N ASP A 206 -4.90 6.39 18.20
CA ASP A 206 -5.68 5.94 17.03
C ASP A 206 -5.48 4.46 16.68
N TRP A 207 -5.08 3.65 17.64
CA TRP A 207 -4.73 2.23 17.46
C TRP A 207 -5.95 1.28 17.51
N PHE A 208 -7.07 1.69 16.93
CA PHE A 208 -8.34 0.96 17.06
C PHE A 208 -8.35 -0.39 16.33
N ASN A 209 -7.48 -0.60 15.33
CA ASN A 209 -7.22 -1.88 14.66
C ASN A 209 -5.76 -2.31 14.80
N GLY A 210 -5.13 -2.02 15.94
CA GLY A 210 -3.70 -2.21 16.15
C GLY A 210 -2.84 -1.11 15.54
N VAL A 211 -1.53 -1.30 15.57
CA VAL A 211 -0.54 -0.34 15.05
C VAL A 211 0.27 -0.97 13.93
N ARG A 212 0.18 -0.42 12.72
CA ARG A 212 1.06 -0.81 11.62
C ARG A 212 2.42 -0.11 11.77
N SER A 213 2.45 1.21 11.75
CA SER A 213 3.64 2.02 11.97
C SER A 213 3.45 2.90 13.21
N PRO A 214 4.43 3.06 14.10
CA PRO A 214 5.79 2.49 14.05
C PRO A 214 5.99 1.16 14.79
N LEU A 215 4.98 0.61 15.51
CA LEU A 215 5.19 -0.49 16.44
C LEU A 215 5.02 -1.88 15.82
N MET A 216 4.33 -1.99 14.68
CA MET A 216 4.01 -3.26 13.99
C MET A 216 3.36 -4.29 14.94
N ASP A 217 2.47 -3.82 15.82
CA ASP A 217 1.78 -4.65 16.82
C ASP A 217 0.25 -4.51 16.68
N PHE A 218 -0.38 -5.54 16.16
CA PHE A 218 -1.81 -5.58 15.90
C PHE A 218 -2.65 -6.01 17.14
N ASN A 219 -2.01 -6.30 18.28
CA ASN A 219 -2.70 -6.58 19.53
C ASN A 219 -2.95 -5.32 20.38
N LEU A 220 -2.39 -4.18 19.98
CA LEU A 220 -2.63 -2.91 20.65
C LEU A 220 -4.01 -2.37 20.31
N ASN A 221 -4.58 -1.58 21.24
CA ASN A 221 -5.91 -1.00 21.12
C ASN A 221 -5.85 0.53 21.22
N GLY A 222 -6.79 1.17 20.55
CA GLY A 222 -7.01 2.60 20.65
C GLY A 222 -7.56 3.03 22.01
N MET A 223 -7.35 4.30 22.36
CA MET A 223 -7.83 4.88 23.62
C MET A 223 -8.15 6.36 23.44
N ILE A 224 -9.19 6.83 24.11
CA ILE A 224 -9.51 8.26 24.22
C ILE A 224 -9.45 8.64 25.69
N MET A 225 -8.68 9.67 26.02
CA MET A 225 -8.52 10.23 27.36
C MET A 225 -8.99 11.67 27.44
N GLY A 226 -9.31 12.14 28.67
CA GLY A 226 -9.72 13.51 28.91
C GLY A 226 -11.24 13.75 28.80
N MET A 227 -12.04 12.69 28.70
CA MET A 227 -13.50 12.82 28.73
C MET A 227 -13.95 13.32 30.10
N ASN A 228 -14.86 14.31 30.11
CA ASN A 228 -15.52 14.83 31.30
C ASN A 228 -17.02 14.99 31.03
N LEU A 229 -17.78 15.13 32.10
CA LEU A 229 -19.24 15.40 32.07
C LEU A 229 -19.51 16.90 32.09
#